data_d446e8e83f04a3ddb2440313478e2cb2
#
_entry.id   d446e8e83f04a3ddb2440313478e2cb2
#
_cell.length_a   1.000
_cell.length_b   1.000
_cell.length_c   1.000
_cell.angle_alpha   90.00
_cell.angle_beta   90.00
_cell.angle_gamma   90.00
#
_symmetry.space_group_name_H-M   'P 1'
#
loop_
_entity.id
_entity.type
_entity.pdbx_description
1 polymer ?
#
loop_
_entity_poly.entity_id
_entity_poly.type
_entity_poly.pdbx_seq_one_letter_code
_entity_poly.pdbx_strand_id
1 'polypeptide(L)'
;MPIKADEHFKKVYTAAREIWKESGGKYDPTVGLLIKVWGFGREMIQPISKLPTDQEIDSLKQYVGFDKVQIGADGYVKKEHPAIQVDLSSVVRGYTADVIGDYLQGKGINDYVVKVAGEIKVSGKNTVEGKPWVVNVIDPYELDSNYSEVNLKLTNEAVSTDENFRRVWIDGTGRRFVHIIDPSTGKPLESEMLSATVVTKSARESDSYATMFMLIGLEKSKEFLAKHPEIKALIIYSAEGNKAETYITENMKPLLVENKK
;
A
#
# COMPACT_ATOMS: atom_id res chain seq x y z
N MET A 1 21.05 -16.94 -12.12
CA MET A 1 22.28 -16.27 -11.62
C MET A 1 21.98 -15.67 -10.26
N PRO A 2 22.92 -15.68 -9.30
CA PRO A 2 22.75 -14.94 -8.05
C PRO A 2 22.69 -13.43 -8.32
N ILE A 3 21.79 -12.73 -7.63
CA ILE A 3 21.58 -11.30 -7.76
C ILE A 3 22.23 -10.60 -6.57
N LYS A 4 23.18 -9.71 -6.82
CA LYS A 4 23.77 -8.86 -5.80
C LYS A 4 22.81 -7.71 -5.48
N ALA A 5 22.45 -7.57 -4.22
CA ALA A 5 21.60 -6.47 -3.75
C ALA A 5 22.40 -5.15 -3.80
N ASP A 6 21.94 -4.18 -4.58
CA ASP A 6 22.43 -2.81 -4.50
C ASP A 6 21.86 -2.07 -3.29
N GLU A 7 22.29 -0.84 -3.07
CA GLU A 7 21.84 -0.05 -1.90
C GLU A 7 20.34 0.31 -1.96
N HIS A 8 19.77 0.50 -3.15
CA HIS A 8 18.34 0.76 -3.30
C HIS A 8 17.53 -0.48 -2.94
N PHE A 9 17.91 -1.64 -3.47
CA PHE A 9 17.25 -2.91 -3.14
C PHE A 9 17.33 -3.21 -1.64
N LYS A 10 18.49 -3.01 -1.01
CA LYS A 10 18.65 -3.23 0.45
C LYS A 10 17.69 -2.37 1.27
N LYS A 11 17.57 -1.08 0.93
CA LYS A 11 16.65 -0.15 1.63
C LYS A 11 15.19 -0.58 1.50
N VAL A 12 14.75 -0.95 0.29
CA VAL A 12 13.39 -1.41 0.03
C VAL A 12 13.13 -2.76 0.72
N TYR A 13 14.08 -3.69 0.64
CA TYR A 13 14.00 -4.99 1.31
C TYR A 13 13.90 -4.84 2.84
N THR A 14 14.72 -3.97 3.43
CA THR A 14 14.69 -3.72 4.88
C THR A 14 13.35 -3.16 5.31
N ALA A 15 12.82 -2.16 4.60
CA ALA A 15 11.50 -1.62 4.89
C ALA A 15 10.38 -2.67 4.78
N ALA A 16 10.39 -3.47 3.71
CA ALA A 16 9.45 -4.58 3.56
C ALA A 16 9.56 -5.59 4.71
N ARG A 17 10.77 -5.81 5.21
CA ARG A 17 11.05 -6.72 6.34
C ARG A 17 10.49 -6.19 7.66
N GLU A 18 10.55 -4.88 7.87
CA GLU A 18 9.97 -4.20 9.02
C GLU A 18 8.45 -4.37 9.02
N ILE A 19 7.79 -4.02 7.92
CA ILE A 19 6.33 -4.16 7.76
C ILE A 19 5.87 -5.63 7.87
N TRP A 20 6.64 -6.57 7.31
CA TRP A 20 6.34 -7.99 7.47
C TRP A 20 6.32 -8.41 8.95
N LYS A 21 7.27 -7.94 9.75
CA LYS A 21 7.32 -8.21 11.21
C LYS A 21 6.18 -7.51 11.95
N GLU A 22 5.95 -6.23 11.70
CA GLU A 22 4.93 -5.42 12.35
C GLU A 22 3.51 -5.92 12.07
N SER A 23 3.27 -6.41 10.85
CA SER A 23 2.00 -7.03 10.46
C SER A 23 1.80 -8.46 11.00
N GLY A 24 2.81 -9.04 11.67
CA GLY A 24 2.80 -10.46 12.06
C GLY A 24 2.76 -11.41 10.87
N GLY A 25 3.38 -11.03 9.76
CA GLY A 25 3.43 -11.81 8.52
C GLY A 25 2.18 -11.67 7.62
N LYS A 26 1.22 -10.81 7.96
CA LYS A 26 0.06 -10.53 7.10
C LYS A 26 0.45 -9.78 5.84
N TYR A 27 1.39 -8.84 5.92
CA TYR A 27 2.10 -8.34 4.76
C TYR A 27 3.21 -9.32 4.41
N ASP A 28 3.16 -9.94 3.25
CA ASP A 28 4.21 -10.83 2.76
C ASP A 28 4.48 -10.58 1.27
N PRO A 29 5.64 -10.02 0.92
CA PRO A 29 5.98 -9.72 -0.47
C PRO A 29 6.25 -10.98 -1.32
N THR A 30 6.18 -12.18 -0.76
CA THR A 30 6.38 -13.43 -1.51
C THR A 30 5.08 -14.01 -2.09
N VAL A 31 3.94 -13.34 -1.92
CA VAL A 31 2.63 -13.76 -2.48
C VAL A 31 2.51 -13.63 -4.00
N GLY A 32 3.58 -13.25 -4.71
CA GLY A 32 3.54 -12.96 -6.15
C GLY A 32 2.97 -14.08 -7.03
N LEU A 33 3.23 -15.36 -6.69
CA LEU A 33 2.63 -16.50 -7.40
C LEU A 33 1.12 -16.60 -7.15
N LEU A 34 0.68 -16.32 -5.94
CA LEU A 34 -0.74 -16.31 -5.58
C LEU A 34 -1.46 -15.15 -6.28
N ILE A 35 -0.89 -13.93 -6.27
CA ILE A 35 -1.42 -12.78 -7.02
C ILE A 35 -1.64 -13.16 -8.50
N LYS A 36 -0.67 -13.85 -9.10
CA LYS A 36 -0.73 -14.25 -10.50
C LYS A 36 -1.84 -15.28 -10.79
N VAL A 37 -1.96 -16.31 -9.94
CA VAL A 37 -2.97 -17.37 -10.16
C VAL A 37 -4.40 -16.85 -9.97
N TRP A 38 -4.57 -15.78 -9.16
CA TRP A 38 -5.85 -15.08 -9.00
C TRP A 38 -6.11 -14.01 -10.09
N GLY A 39 -5.30 -13.93 -11.14
CA GLY A 39 -5.54 -13.04 -12.28
C GLY A 39 -5.10 -11.58 -12.07
N PHE A 40 -4.34 -11.28 -11.03
CA PHE A 40 -3.87 -9.92 -10.71
C PHE A 40 -2.40 -9.67 -11.08
N GLY A 41 -1.86 -10.40 -12.05
CA GLY A 41 -0.47 -10.22 -12.51
C GLY A 41 -0.19 -8.84 -13.11
N ARG A 42 1.11 -8.55 -13.34
CA ARG A 42 1.56 -7.24 -13.86
C ARG A 42 0.99 -6.87 -15.23
N GLU A 43 0.64 -7.84 -16.06
CA GLU A 43 0.34 -7.58 -17.46
C GLU A 43 -1.12 -7.23 -17.74
N MET A 44 -2.08 -7.65 -16.91
CA MET A 44 -3.47 -7.15 -16.91
C MET A 44 -4.28 -7.82 -15.79
N ILE A 45 -5.29 -7.11 -15.26
CA ILE A 45 -6.37 -7.75 -14.51
C ILE A 45 -7.23 -8.49 -15.53
N GLN A 46 -7.12 -9.80 -15.57
CA GLN A 46 -7.99 -10.61 -16.43
C GLN A 46 -8.85 -11.52 -15.56
N PRO A 47 -10.17 -11.52 -15.76
CA PRO A 47 -11.02 -12.53 -15.17
C PRO A 47 -10.47 -13.91 -15.56
N ILE A 48 -10.18 -14.72 -14.54
CA ILE A 48 -9.75 -16.09 -14.81
C ILE A 48 -10.95 -16.93 -15.26
N SER A 49 -10.77 -17.77 -16.26
CA SER A 49 -11.83 -18.63 -16.78
C SER A 49 -12.26 -19.70 -15.78
N LYS A 50 -11.40 -20.04 -14.84
CA LYS A 50 -11.64 -21.03 -13.78
C LYS A 50 -10.91 -20.60 -12.50
N LEU A 51 -11.63 -20.60 -11.38
CA LEU A 51 -11.03 -20.32 -10.06
C LEU A 51 -9.97 -21.38 -9.73
N PRO A 52 -8.85 -20.97 -9.09
CA PRO A 52 -7.86 -21.93 -8.63
C PRO A 52 -8.46 -22.85 -7.57
N THR A 53 -8.13 -24.14 -7.64
CA THR A 53 -8.52 -25.12 -6.64
C THR A 53 -7.73 -24.94 -5.36
N ASP A 54 -8.24 -25.42 -4.23
CA ASP A 54 -7.50 -25.39 -2.96
C ASP A 54 -6.17 -26.14 -3.09
N GLN A 55 -6.10 -27.23 -3.85
CA GLN A 55 -4.85 -27.96 -4.10
C GLN A 55 -3.83 -27.13 -4.87
N GLU A 56 -4.24 -26.34 -5.86
CA GLU A 56 -3.37 -25.42 -6.59
C GLU A 56 -2.87 -24.32 -5.66
N ILE A 57 -3.75 -23.73 -4.84
CA ILE A 57 -3.38 -22.71 -3.85
C ILE A 57 -2.37 -23.28 -2.85
N ASP A 58 -2.63 -24.44 -2.25
CA ASP A 58 -1.73 -25.06 -1.28
C ASP A 58 -0.37 -25.41 -1.89
N SER A 59 -0.34 -25.82 -3.16
CA SER A 59 0.92 -26.07 -3.89
C SER A 59 1.74 -24.78 -4.08
N LEU A 60 1.11 -23.60 -4.18
CA LEU A 60 1.80 -22.32 -4.31
C LEU A 60 2.19 -21.73 -2.95
N LYS A 61 1.40 -21.96 -1.90
CA LYS A 61 1.69 -21.47 -0.54
C LYS A 61 3.03 -21.96 0.01
N GLN A 62 3.54 -23.11 -0.41
CA GLN A 62 4.87 -23.57 -0.01
C GLN A 62 6.00 -22.59 -0.38
N TYR A 63 5.77 -21.74 -1.39
CA TYR A 63 6.70 -20.71 -1.85
C TYR A 63 6.45 -19.34 -1.22
N VAL A 64 5.47 -19.22 -0.32
CA VAL A 64 5.18 -18.02 0.44
C VAL A 64 5.90 -18.06 1.79
N GLY A 65 6.40 -16.92 2.22
CA GLY A 65 7.13 -16.73 3.48
C GLY A 65 8.36 -15.86 3.26
N PHE A 66 8.31 -14.61 3.74
CA PHE A 66 9.42 -13.66 3.54
C PHE A 66 10.65 -14.01 4.38
N ASP A 67 10.52 -14.85 5.38
CA ASP A 67 11.63 -15.48 6.11
C ASP A 67 12.51 -16.36 5.21
N LYS A 68 11.95 -16.94 4.14
CA LYS A 68 12.65 -17.76 3.13
C LYS A 68 13.50 -16.94 2.15
N VAL A 69 13.52 -15.61 2.29
CA VAL A 69 14.30 -14.72 1.43
C VAL A 69 15.23 -13.88 2.30
N GLN A 70 16.53 -13.90 2.00
CA GLN A 70 17.54 -13.21 2.80
C GLN A 70 18.58 -12.54 1.92
N ILE A 71 19.20 -11.47 2.43
CA ILE A 71 20.42 -10.92 1.86
C ILE A 71 21.58 -11.49 2.67
N GLY A 72 22.41 -12.31 2.04
CA GLY A 72 23.56 -12.94 2.69
C GLY A 72 24.63 -11.91 3.08
N ALA A 73 25.55 -12.30 3.93
CA ALA A 73 26.70 -11.47 4.32
C ALA A 73 27.59 -11.07 3.11
N ASP A 74 27.53 -11.86 2.04
CA ASP A 74 28.16 -11.62 0.75
C ASP A 74 27.42 -10.58 -0.11
N GLY A 75 26.29 -10.06 0.36
CA GLY A 75 25.44 -9.09 -0.31
C GLY A 75 24.56 -9.67 -1.43
N TYR A 76 24.48 -10.99 -1.56
CA TYR A 76 23.61 -11.63 -2.56
C TYR A 76 22.24 -12.01 -1.97
N VAL A 77 21.19 -11.86 -2.80
CA VAL A 77 19.84 -12.34 -2.46
C VAL A 77 19.81 -13.86 -2.53
N LYS A 78 19.41 -14.48 -1.44
CA LYS A 78 19.26 -15.92 -1.27
C LYS A 78 17.79 -16.25 -1.05
N LYS A 79 17.28 -17.23 -1.76
CA LYS A 79 15.92 -17.76 -1.63
C LYS A 79 16.02 -19.24 -1.33
N GLU A 80 15.24 -19.75 -0.40
CA GLU A 80 15.20 -21.20 -0.10
C GLU A 80 14.75 -22.03 -1.29
N HIS A 81 13.91 -21.45 -2.16
CA HIS A 81 13.48 -22.10 -3.39
C HIS A 81 13.48 -21.11 -4.57
N PRO A 82 13.95 -21.50 -5.77
CA PRO A 82 14.03 -20.59 -6.93
C PRO A 82 12.66 -20.05 -7.40
N ALA A 83 11.58 -20.80 -7.15
CA ALA A 83 10.22 -20.38 -7.51
C ALA A 83 9.66 -19.24 -6.65
N ILE A 84 10.23 -18.95 -5.47
CA ILE A 84 9.81 -17.82 -4.64
C ILE A 84 9.91 -16.53 -5.46
N GLN A 85 8.80 -15.81 -5.57
CA GLN A 85 8.73 -14.50 -6.24
C GLN A 85 8.55 -13.42 -5.19
N VAL A 86 9.36 -12.37 -5.25
CA VAL A 86 9.30 -11.23 -4.33
C VAL A 86 8.70 -10.05 -5.07
N ASP A 87 7.58 -9.55 -4.59
CA ASP A 87 6.94 -8.32 -5.05
C ASP A 87 7.04 -7.25 -3.96
N LEU A 88 7.81 -6.21 -4.24
CA LEU A 88 8.05 -5.08 -3.33
C LEU A 88 7.29 -3.83 -3.77
N SER A 89 6.26 -3.97 -4.61
CA SER A 89 5.54 -2.84 -5.21
C SER A 89 4.88 -1.91 -4.19
N SER A 90 4.48 -2.43 -3.03
CA SER A 90 3.90 -1.66 -1.91
C SER A 90 4.93 -0.94 -1.02
N VAL A 91 6.19 -0.90 -1.44
CA VAL A 91 7.27 -0.16 -0.78
C VAL A 91 8.06 0.67 -1.78
N VAL A 92 8.28 0.11 -2.98
CA VAL A 92 9.21 0.69 -3.97
C VAL A 92 8.68 1.98 -4.56
N ARG A 93 7.37 2.16 -4.69
CA ARG A 93 6.78 3.38 -5.26
C ARG A 93 6.99 4.56 -4.32
N GLY A 94 6.63 4.40 -3.05
CA GLY A 94 6.89 5.40 -2.02
C GLY A 94 8.38 5.69 -1.85
N TYR A 95 9.21 4.65 -1.82
CA TYR A 95 10.67 4.81 -1.80
C TYR A 95 11.20 5.62 -2.98
N THR A 96 10.67 5.40 -4.17
CA THR A 96 11.06 6.17 -5.36
C THR A 96 10.71 7.65 -5.21
N ALA A 97 9.52 7.95 -4.67
CA ALA A 97 9.13 9.34 -4.40
C ALA A 97 10.07 10.01 -3.38
N ASP A 98 10.48 9.29 -2.33
CA ASP A 98 11.45 9.80 -1.36
C ASP A 98 12.82 10.06 -2.01
N VAL A 99 13.35 9.15 -2.81
CA VAL A 99 14.64 9.31 -3.50
C VAL A 99 14.63 10.51 -4.45
N ILE A 100 13.53 10.73 -5.19
CA ILE A 100 13.39 11.90 -6.06
C ILE A 100 13.32 13.18 -5.21
N GLY A 101 12.57 13.16 -4.10
CA GLY A 101 12.50 14.28 -3.17
C GLY A 101 13.87 14.66 -2.60
N ASP A 102 14.63 13.67 -2.13
CA ASP A 102 15.99 13.87 -1.61
C ASP A 102 16.93 14.46 -2.69
N TYR A 103 16.80 13.98 -3.93
CA TYR A 103 17.57 14.53 -5.05
C TYR A 103 17.25 16.00 -5.32
N LEU A 104 15.95 16.38 -5.30
CA LEU A 104 15.51 17.76 -5.48
C LEU A 104 16.05 18.66 -4.35
N GLN A 105 15.95 18.22 -3.09
CA GLN A 105 16.51 18.94 -1.94
C GLN A 105 18.03 19.11 -2.08
N GLY A 106 18.74 18.08 -2.51
CA GLY A 106 20.17 18.13 -2.79
C GLY A 106 20.56 19.12 -3.90
N LYS A 107 19.59 19.53 -4.75
CA LYS A 107 19.75 20.59 -5.75
C LYS A 107 19.28 21.97 -5.27
N GLY A 108 18.89 22.10 -4.00
CA GLY A 108 18.39 23.35 -3.43
C GLY A 108 16.92 23.65 -3.76
N ILE A 109 16.19 22.67 -4.33
CA ILE A 109 14.75 22.79 -4.61
C ILE A 109 14.02 22.29 -3.37
N ASN A 110 13.46 23.24 -2.58
CA ASN A 110 12.83 22.93 -1.30
C ASN A 110 11.29 22.89 -1.36
N ASP A 111 10.71 23.48 -2.39
CA ASP A 111 9.26 23.52 -2.60
C ASP A 111 8.89 22.62 -3.77
N TYR A 112 8.34 21.43 -3.50
CA TYR A 112 8.01 20.47 -4.55
C TYR A 112 6.88 19.53 -4.17
N VAL A 113 6.25 18.96 -5.18
CA VAL A 113 5.39 17.79 -5.13
C VAL A 113 5.99 16.72 -6.04
N VAL A 114 6.30 15.56 -5.50
CA VAL A 114 6.69 14.37 -6.25
C VAL A 114 5.58 13.35 -6.16
N LYS A 115 5.08 12.91 -7.32
CA LYS A 115 4.05 11.86 -7.42
C LYS A 115 4.59 10.70 -8.23
N VAL A 116 4.58 9.51 -7.63
CA VAL A 116 4.98 8.25 -8.28
C VAL A 116 3.80 7.29 -8.19
N ALA A 117 3.10 7.08 -9.30
CA ALA A 117 1.81 6.40 -9.36
C ALA A 117 0.78 7.09 -8.40
N GLY A 118 0.46 6.48 -7.28
CA GLY A 118 -0.47 7.03 -6.26
C GLY A 118 0.24 7.70 -5.08
N GLU A 119 1.52 7.42 -4.87
CA GLU A 119 2.31 7.88 -3.72
C GLU A 119 2.80 9.31 -3.95
N ILE A 120 2.58 10.19 -2.97
CA ILE A 120 2.90 11.61 -3.06
C ILE A 120 3.81 12.02 -1.93
N LYS A 121 4.93 12.68 -2.27
CA LYS A 121 5.83 13.35 -1.34
C LYS A 121 5.77 14.84 -1.59
N VAL A 122 5.55 15.63 -0.54
CA VAL A 122 5.59 17.07 -0.64
C VAL A 122 6.66 17.66 0.28
N SER A 123 7.22 18.78 -0.16
CA SER A 123 8.11 19.61 0.66
C SER A 123 7.77 21.08 0.46
N GLY A 124 7.99 21.87 1.52
CA GLY A 124 7.72 23.30 1.50
C GLY A 124 6.26 23.62 1.21
N LYS A 125 6.01 24.57 0.32
CA LYS A 125 4.69 25.11 0.01
C LYS A 125 4.50 25.38 -1.48
N ASN A 126 3.26 25.50 -1.91
CA ASN A 126 2.92 26.06 -3.22
C ASN A 126 3.35 27.53 -3.24
N THR A 127 4.46 27.82 -3.91
CA THR A 127 5.06 29.16 -3.94
C THR A 127 4.22 30.19 -4.71
N VAL A 128 3.36 29.73 -5.62
CA VAL A 128 2.43 30.59 -6.38
C VAL A 128 1.32 31.13 -5.48
N GLU A 129 0.77 30.27 -4.61
CA GLU A 129 -0.33 30.62 -3.71
C GLU A 129 0.15 31.01 -2.31
N GLY A 130 1.40 30.75 -1.96
CA GLY A 130 1.96 30.95 -0.63
C GLY A 130 1.38 30.03 0.47
N LYS A 131 0.73 28.91 0.08
CA LYS A 131 -0.04 28.01 0.96
C LYS A 131 0.56 26.60 0.98
N PRO A 132 0.20 25.77 1.98
CA PRO A 132 0.50 24.33 1.94
C PRO A 132 0.04 23.69 0.63
N TRP A 133 0.69 22.60 0.24
CA TRP A 133 0.25 21.79 -0.89
C TRP A 133 -1.09 21.14 -0.58
N VAL A 134 -2.02 21.19 -1.54
CA VAL A 134 -3.29 20.46 -1.47
C VAL A 134 -3.20 19.26 -2.37
N VAL A 135 -3.41 18.08 -1.80
CA VAL A 135 -3.42 16.79 -2.52
C VAL A 135 -4.77 16.12 -2.36
N ASN A 136 -5.21 15.46 -3.41
CA ASN A 136 -6.50 14.79 -3.45
C ASN A 136 -6.33 13.31 -3.11
N VAL A 137 -7.20 12.82 -2.23
CA VAL A 137 -7.39 11.40 -1.92
C VAL A 137 -8.79 11.01 -2.36
N ILE A 138 -8.93 9.86 -3.00
CA ILE A 138 -10.19 9.45 -3.62
C ILE A 138 -11.08 8.77 -2.59
N ASP A 139 -12.36 9.19 -2.53
CA ASP A 139 -13.43 8.51 -1.80
C ASP A 139 -13.96 7.32 -2.64
N PRO A 140 -13.99 6.09 -2.09
CA PRO A 140 -14.47 4.90 -2.80
C PRO A 140 -15.95 4.92 -3.18
N TYR A 141 -16.78 5.75 -2.54
CA TYR A 141 -18.24 5.75 -2.73
C TYR A 141 -18.74 6.70 -3.80
N GLU A 142 -17.92 7.58 -4.32
CA GLU A 142 -18.33 8.56 -5.33
C GLU A 142 -17.76 8.24 -6.73
N LEU A 143 -17.64 6.97 -7.07
CA LEU A 143 -17.22 6.54 -8.41
C LEU A 143 -18.24 6.92 -9.51
N ASP A 144 -19.49 7.22 -9.14
CA ASP A 144 -20.58 7.53 -10.09
C ASP A 144 -20.97 9.02 -10.19
N SER A 145 -20.48 9.89 -9.32
CA SER A 145 -20.79 11.32 -9.37
C SER A 145 -19.58 12.16 -9.08
N ASN A 146 -19.02 12.82 -10.08
CA ASN A 146 -18.05 13.93 -9.96
C ASN A 146 -17.29 13.99 -8.61
N TYR A 147 -16.57 12.90 -8.27
CA TYR A 147 -15.55 12.75 -7.24
C TYR A 147 -15.72 13.64 -6.01
N SER A 148 -16.27 13.12 -4.90
CA SER A 148 -15.95 13.73 -3.62
C SER A 148 -14.52 13.34 -3.27
N GLU A 149 -13.67 14.31 -3.45
CA GLU A 149 -12.26 14.22 -3.17
C GLU A 149 -12.05 14.66 -1.73
N VAL A 150 -11.48 13.80 -0.91
CA VAL A 150 -10.92 14.26 0.36
C VAL A 150 -9.62 14.99 0.04
N ASN A 151 -9.61 16.29 0.27
CA ASN A 151 -8.44 17.12 0.05
C ASN A 151 -7.63 17.24 1.34
N LEU A 152 -6.32 17.04 1.25
CA LEU A 152 -5.38 17.15 2.37
C LEU A 152 -4.41 18.30 2.14
N LYS A 153 -4.24 19.15 3.17
CA LYS A 153 -3.17 20.16 3.23
C LYS A 153 -1.92 19.53 3.80
N LEU A 154 -0.87 19.45 3.02
CA LEU A 154 0.39 18.83 3.43
C LEU A 154 1.57 19.82 3.34
N THR A 155 2.51 19.68 4.28
CA THR A 155 3.79 20.39 4.30
C THR A 155 4.87 19.47 4.85
N ASN A 156 5.93 19.21 4.06
CA ASN A 156 7.03 18.32 4.45
C ASN A 156 6.56 16.93 4.92
N GLU A 157 5.61 16.36 4.21
CA GLU A 157 4.98 15.08 4.50
C GLU A 157 4.80 14.27 3.22
N ALA A 158 4.36 13.05 3.40
CA ALA A 158 4.00 12.19 2.30
C ALA A 158 2.64 11.54 2.57
N VAL A 159 1.94 11.18 1.51
CA VAL A 159 0.67 10.46 1.58
C VAL A 159 0.62 9.34 0.58
N SER A 160 0.06 8.23 1.00
CA SER A 160 -0.29 7.09 0.15
C SER A 160 -1.67 6.58 0.50
N THR A 161 -2.36 6.03 -0.49
CA THR A 161 -3.65 5.36 -0.31
C THR A 161 -3.60 4.00 -0.97
N ASP A 162 -3.86 2.95 -0.19
CA ASP A 162 -4.17 1.64 -0.72
C ASP A 162 -5.68 1.37 -0.64
N GLU A 163 -6.20 0.58 -1.58
CA GLU A 163 -7.64 0.44 -1.78
C GLU A 163 -7.99 -0.90 -2.42
N ASN A 164 -9.20 -1.40 -2.18
CA ASN A 164 -9.66 -2.68 -2.70
C ASN A 164 -10.80 -2.57 -3.74
N PHE A 165 -11.07 -1.39 -4.29
CA PHE A 165 -12.24 -1.19 -5.17
C PHE A 165 -11.91 -0.96 -6.64
N ARG A 166 -10.67 -0.59 -7.02
CA ARG A 166 -10.27 -0.37 -8.42
C ARG A 166 -9.71 -1.61 -9.10
N ARG A 167 -8.85 -2.34 -8.42
CA ARG A 167 -8.22 -3.55 -8.96
C ARG A 167 -9.00 -4.78 -8.55
N VAL A 168 -10.16 -4.94 -9.17
CA VAL A 168 -11.12 -6.03 -8.89
C VAL A 168 -11.55 -6.69 -10.17
N TRP A 169 -11.99 -7.93 -10.07
CA TRP A 169 -12.79 -8.58 -11.11
C TRP A 169 -13.97 -9.32 -10.46
N ILE A 170 -15.02 -9.55 -11.23
CA ILE A 170 -16.28 -10.17 -10.78
C ILE A 170 -16.48 -11.42 -11.61
N ASP A 171 -16.77 -12.55 -10.97
CA ASP A 171 -17.06 -13.81 -11.64
C ASP A 171 -18.51 -13.84 -12.18
N GLY A 172 -18.82 -14.92 -12.91
CA GLY A 172 -20.16 -15.12 -13.49
C GLY A 172 -21.28 -15.27 -12.45
N THR A 173 -20.97 -15.41 -11.16
CA THR A 173 -21.94 -15.46 -10.04
C THR A 173 -22.16 -14.12 -9.37
N GLY A 174 -21.39 -13.10 -9.73
CA GLY A 174 -21.39 -11.78 -9.10
C GLY A 174 -20.44 -11.67 -7.90
N ARG A 175 -19.63 -12.71 -7.60
CA ARG A 175 -18.63 -12.65 -6.52
C ARG A 175 -17.47 -11.77 -6.96
N ARG A 176 -17.10 -10.85 -6.06
CA ARG A 176 -16.02 -9.89 -6.25
C ARG A 176 -14.71 -10.42 -5.66
N PHE A 177 -13.63 -10.27 -6.42
CA PHE A 177 -12.28 -10.63 -6.02
C PHE A 177 -11.39 -9.39 -6.07
N VAL A 178 -10.57 -9.21 -5.05
CA VAL A 178 -9.63 -8.09 -4.90
C VAL A 178 -8.20 -8.55 -5.11
N HIS A 179 -7.31 -7.63 -5.46
CA HIS A 179 -5.90 -7.93 -5.73
C HIS A 179 -5.05 -8.18 -4.49
N ILE A 180 -5.57 -7.84 -3.31
CA ILE A 180 -4.88 -8.06 -2.03
C ILE A 180 -5.08 -9.53 -1.64
N ILE A 181 -4.00 -10.26 -1.46
CA ILE A 181 -4.02 -11.70 -1.12
C ILE A 181 -3.61 -11.87 0.34
N ASP A 182 -4.40 -12.61 1.11
CA ASP A 182 -4.00 -13.08 2.44
C ASP A 182 -2.98 -14.22 2.31
N PRO A 183 -1.72 -14.05 2.75
CA PRO A 183 -0.68 -15.06 2.63
C PRO A 183 -1.01 -16.34 3.41
N SER A 184 -1.82 -16.27 4.46
CA SER A 184 -2.18 -17.42 5.29
C SER A 184 -3.16 -18.36 4.60
N THR A 185 -4.12 -17.81 3.86
CA THR A 185 -5.14 -18.58 3.12
C THR A 185 -4.75 -18.79 1.67
N GLY A 186 -3.92 -17.92 1.09
CA GLY A 186 -3.59 -17.87 -0.34
C GLY A 186 -4.74 -17.35 -1.21
N LYS A 187 -5.77 -16.78 -0.61
CA LYS A 187 -6.99 -16.30 -1.28
C LYS A 187 -7.08 -14.77 -1.26
N PRO A 188 -7.81 -14.16 -2.20
CA PRO A 188 -8.16 -12.75 -2.12
C PRO A 188 -8.77 -12.40 -0.76
N LEU A 189 -8.34 -11.27 -0.23
CA LEU A 189 -8.74 -10.82 1.10
C LEU A 189 -10.24 -10.51 1.13
N GLU A 190 -10.95 -11.12 2.07
CA GLU A 190 -12.31 -10.74 2.44
C GLU A 190 -12.20 -9.84 3.67
N SER A 191 -12.52 -8.57 3.52
CA SER A 191 -12.37 -7.56 4.58
C SER A 191 -13.39 -6.45 4.41
N GLU A 192 -13.78 -5.86 5.53
CA GLU A 192 -14.58 -4.64 5.58
C GLU A 192 -13.81 -3.40 5.09
N MET A 193 -12.48 -3.48 5.02
CA MET A 193 -11.63 -2.36 4.60
C MET A 193 -11.88 -2.01 3.13
N LEU A 194 -12.11 -0.73 2.85
CA LEU A 194 -12.31 -0.20 1.50
C LEU A 194 -11.09 0.58 1.04
N SER A 195 -10.56 1.45 1.89
CA SER A 195 -9.29 2.15 1.65
C SER A 195 -8.60 2.54 2.95
N ALA A 196 -7.28 2.68 2.87
CA ALA A 196 -6.46 3.22 3.94
C ALA A 196 -5.55 4.31 3.36
N THR A 197 -5.76 5.56 3.78
CA THR A 197 -4.91 6.70 3.47
C THR A 197 -4.02 6.98 4.65
N VAL A 198 -2.73 7.00 4.43
CA VAL A 198 -1.72 7.20 5.48
C VAL A 198 -0.84 8.39 5.14
N VAL A 199 -0.61 9.25 6.15
CA VAL A 199 0.32 10.38 6.06
C VAL A 199 1.43 10.20 7.09
N THR A 200 2.68 10.22 6.61
CA THR A 200 3.91 10.17 7.41
C THR A 200 4.95 11.15 6.87
N LYS A 201 6.17 11.10 7.41
CA LYS A 201 7.29 11.90 6.90
C LYS A 201 7.94 11.30 5.63
N SER A 202 7.75 10.04 5.37
CA SER A 202 8.34 9.28 4.27
C SER A 202 7.26 8.67 3.38
N ALA A 203 7.35 8.84 2.06
CA ALA A 203 6.39 8.24 1.14
C ALA A 203 6.48 6.70 1.16
N ARG A 204 7.68 6.15 1.42
CA ARG A 204 7.88 4.72 1.63
C ARG A 204 7.08 4.20 2.82
N GLU A 205 7.10 4.91 3.96
CA GLU A 205 6.33 4.52 5.14
C GLU A 205 4.83 4.62 4.89
N SER A 206 4.38 5.72 4.27
CA SER A 206 2.96 5.90 3.92
C SER A 206 2.45 4.78 3.02
N ASP A 207 3.21 4.39 1.96
CA ASP A 207 2.90 3.30 1.03
C ASP A 207 2.79 1.96 1.77
N SER A 208 3.80 1.66 2.60
CA SER A 208 3.88 0.41 3.34
C SER A 208 2.78 0.26 4.38
N TYR A 209 2.52 1.30 5.18
CA TYR A 209 1.47 1.24 6.21
C TYR A 209 0.07 1.24 5.60
N ALA A 210 -0.16 1.93 4.48
CA ALA A 210 -1.44 1.87 3.79
C ALA A 210 -1.77 0.42 3.40
N THR A 211 -0.83 -0.30 2.78
CA THR A 211 -0.99 -1.73 2.44
C THR A 211 -1.13 -2.59 3.69
N MET A 212 -0.34 -2.35 4.73
CA MET A 212 -0.42 -3.12 5.98
C MET A 212 -1.82 -3.00 6.61
N PHE A 213 -2.37 -1.79 6.70
CA PHE A 213 -3.69 -1.57 7.31
C PHE A 213 -4.79 -2.29 6.54
N MET A 214 -4.73 -2.29 5.21
CA MET A 214 -5.66 -3.08 4.39
C MET A 214 -5.61 -4.58 4.74
N LEU A 215 -4.44 -5.11 5.07
CA LEU A 215 -4.21 -6.54 5.35
C LEU A 215 -4.56 -6.94 6.79
N ILE A 216 -4.31 -6.09 7.78
CA ILE A 216 -4.55 -6.42 9.19
C ILE A 216 -5.97 -6.09 9.65
N GLY A 217 -6.74 -5.30 8.87
CA GLY A 217 -8.12 -4.91 9.16
C GLY A 217 -8.25 -3.75 10.15
N LEU A 218 -9.49 -3.27 10.33
CA LEU A 218 -9.79 -2.03 11.04
C LEU A 218 -9.31 -2.03 12.50
N GLU A 219 -9.69 -3.04 13.29
CA GLU A 219 -9.43 -3.02 14.73
C GLU A 219 -7.93 -3.10 15.05
N LYS A 220 -7.19 -3.97 14.35
CA LYS A 220 -5.73 -4.02 14.51
C LYS A 220 -5.03 -2.75 14.03
N SER A 221 -5.58 -2.10 12.99
CA SER A 221 -5.07 -0.81 12.54
C SER A 221 -5.27 0.27 13.61
N LYS A 222 -6.42 0.32 14.29
CA LYS A 222 -6.67 1.22 15.42
C LYS A 222 -5.71 0.96 16.59
N GLU A 223 -5.51 -0.32 16.95
CA GLU A 223 -4.56 -0.70 18.00
C GLU A 223 -3.11 -0.30 17.67
N PHE A 224 -2.73 -0.45 16.40
CA PHE A 224 -1.41 -0.04 15.92
C PHE A 224 -1.26 1.49 15.98
N LEU A 225 -2.22 2.23 15.43
CA LEU A 225 -2.23 3.69 15.40
C LEU A 225 -2.24 4.32 16.80
N ALA A 226 -2.88 3.68 17.77
CA ALA A 226 -2.85 4.12 19.17
C ALA A 226 -1.44 4.08 19.79
N LYS A 227 -0.57 3.20 19.29
CA LYS A 227 0.82 3.06 19.73
C LYS A 227 1.80 3.91 18.90
N HIS A 228 1.35 4.40 17.74
CA HIS A 228 2.14 5.18 16.77
C HIS A 228 1.48 6.54 16.47
N PRO A 229 1.48 7.47 17.46
CA PRO A 229 0.82 8.76 17.32
C PRO A 229 1.45 9.68 16.26
N GLU A 230 2.61 9.34 15.73
CA GLU A 230 3.25 10.05 14.62
C GLU A 230 2.60 9.72 13.26
N ILE A 231 1.89 8.60 13.14
CA ILE A 231 1.21 8.17 11.91
C ILE A 231 -0.19 8.78 11.89
N LYS A 232 -0.54 9.39 10.78
CA LYS A 232 -1.88 9.94 10.53
C LYS A 232 -2.61 9.05 9.55
N ALA A 233 -3.85 8.71 9.84
CA ALA A 233 -4.61 7.80 8.99
C ALA A 233 -6.07 8.24 8.84
N LEU A 234 -6.59 8.00 7.63
CA LEU A 234 -7.99 8.02 7.27
C LEU A 234 -8.31 6.66 6.66
N ILE A 235 -9.17 5.90 7.32
CA ILE A 235 -9.57 4.55 6.91
C ILE A 235 -11.05 4.57 6.60
N ILE A 236 -11.43 4.11 5.40
CA ILE A 236 -12.82 3.94 5.00
C ILE A 236 -13.13 2.45 5.00
N TYR A 237 -14.23 2.08 5.62
CA TYR A 237 -14.64 0.69 5.78
C TYR A 237 -16.14 0.51 5.62
N SER A 238 -16.57 -0.70 5.29
CA SER A 238 -17.98 -1.08 5.21
C SER A 238 -18.47 -1.50 6.58
N ALA A 239 -19.42 -0.76 7.14
CA ALA A 239 -20.13 -1.09 8.38
C ALA A 239 -21.39 -1.94 8.11
N GLU A 240 -22.14 -2.25 9.16
CA GLU A 240 -23.41 -2.99 9.06
C GLU A 240 -24.36 -2.36 8.03
N GLY A 241 -24.96 -3.20 7.20
CA GLY A 241 -25.85 -2.77 6.12
C GLY A 241 -25.13 -2.16 4.91
N ASN A 242 -23.86 -2.49 4.71
CA ASN A 242 -23.01 -2.01 3.60
C ASN A 242 -22.89 -0.47 3.52
N LYS A 243 -23.00 0.21 4.66
CA LYS A 243 -22.76 1.66 4.74
C LYS A 243 -21.26 1.93 4.90
N ALA A 244 -20.75 2.91 4.18
CA ALA A 244 -19.41 3.40 4.41
C ALA A 244 -19.32 4.18 5.69
N GLU A 245 -18.35 3.86 6.49
CA GLU A 245 -17.92 4.64 7.64
C GLU A 245 -16.45 4.98 7.56
N THR A 246 -16.05 6.03 8.28
CA THR A 246 -14.68 6.53 8.23
C THR A 246 -14.11 6.63 9.64
N TYR A 247 -12.94 6.02 9.82
CA TYR A 247 -12.10 6.23 10.99
C TYR A 247 -10.98 7.22 10.64
N ILE A 248 -10.84 8.28 11.45
CA ILE A 248 -9.83 9.34 11.24
C ILE A 248 -9.07 9.53 12.54
N THR A 249 -7.74 9.44 12.49
CA THR A 249 -6.90 9.77 13.66
C THR A 249 -6.99 11.26 13.99
N GLU A 250 -6.87 11.64 15.28
CA GLU A 250 -7.02 13.03 15.72
C GLU A 250 -5.99 13.96 15.04
N ASN A 251 -4.77 13.48 14.84
CA ASN A 251 -3.70 14.22 14.16
C ASN A 251 -3.88 14.34 12.62
N MET A 252 -4.78 13.57 12.02
CA MET A 252 -5.15 13.67 10.60
C MET A 252 -6.20 14.77 10.34
N LYS A 253 -7.12 14.98 11.29
CA LYS A 253 -8.23 15.94 11.16
C LYS A 253 -7.80 17.36 10.72
N PRO A 254 -6.72 17.95 11.27
CA PRO A 254 -6.27 19.29 10.86
C PRO A 254 -5.80 19.39 9.41
N LEU A 255 -5.46 18.25 8.79
CA LEU A 255 -5.02 18.22 7.39
C LEU A 255 -6.18 18.28 6.39
N LEU A 256 -7.39 17.93 6.82
CA LEU A 256 -8.56 17.91 5.96
C LEU A 256 -8.90 19.33 5.48
N VAL A 257 -9.16 19.46 4.19
CA VAL A 257 -9.72 20.69 3.60
C VAL A 257 -11.23 20.58 3.62
N GLU A 258 -11.91 21.50 4.29
CA GLU A 258 -13.36 21.59 4.19
C GLU A 258 -13.74 21.96 2.75
N ASN A 259 -14.46 21.09 2.08
CA ASN A 259 -15.08 21.42 0.81
C ASN A 259 -16.17 22.46 1.10
N LYS A 260 -15.94 23.71 0.74
CA LYS A 260 -17.03 24.70 0.73
C LYS A 260 -18.04 24.22 -0.30
N LYS A 261 -19.22 23.80 0.19
CA LYS A 261 -20.40 23.53 -0.63
C LYS A 261 -20.83 24.78 -1.40
#